data_58d1ca8bd66808d556202cade5c1c5b6
#
_entry.id   58d1ca8bd66808d556202cade5c1c5b6
#
_cell.length_a   1.000
_cell.length_b   1.000
_cell.length_c   1.000
_cell.angle_alpha   90.00
_cell.angle_beta   90.00
_cell.angle_gamma   90.00
#
_symmetry.space_group_name_H-M   'P 1'
#
loop_
_entity.id
_entity.type
_entity.pdbx_description
1 polymer ?
#
loop_
_entity_poly.entity_id
_entity_poly.type
_entity_poly.pdbx_seq_one_letter_code
_entity_poly.pdbx_strand_id
1 'polypeptide(L)'
;MGDIRFTVGIIGLGLIGGSMALDLKRRGFAGCTLGVEQDSVAAEAAKTIGLVDEVVPYEDCISRADILVVAVPVSAAVKIVPDILDHFQQGLEGFSGASAFSFAEEKPSRPCWGDKIVIDVCSTKSQICHATQYHPRRAQFVSTHPMAGTEYSGPWAAQPGLFDGRVCIFANSEDSNPKAVKTIEQLYGVLNMRPVYMNADQHDVHTAYVSHISHITSFALALTVLDKEKDEKHIFDLASGGFSSTVRLAKSSADMWVPILTQNHDNILHVMDTYIGKMQAFRDAVADYDGERIRELIQEANRIKKIIR
;
A
#
# COMPACT_ATOMS: atom_id res chain seq x y z
N MET A 1 22.76 -2.68 25.01
CA MET A 1 21.90 -3.55 24.19
C MET A 1 22.42 -3.38 22.77
N GLY A 2 22.98 -4.44 22.16
CA GLY A 2 23.43 -4.36 20.77
C GLY A 2 22.23 -4.11 19.86
N ASP A 3 22.36 -3.13 18.95
CA ASP A 3 21.33 -2.82 17.94
C ASP A 3 21.05 -4.09 17.11
N ILE A 4 19.93 -4.74 17.38
CA ILE A 4 19.42 -5.82 16.52
C ILE A 4 18.95 -5.13 15.24
N ARG A 5 19.72 -5.28 14.16
CA ARG A 5 19.36 -4.78 12.84
C ARG A 5 18.81 -5.93 12.02
N PHE A 6 17.61 -5.76 11.48
CA PHE A 6 16.94 -6.76 10.68
C PHE A 6 17.49 -6.82 9.24
N THR A 7 17.46 -8.01 8.66
CA THR A 7 17.49 -8.17 7.20
C THR A 7 16.07 -8.03 6.68
N VAL A 8 15.82 -7.00 5.87
CA VAL A 8 14.49 -6.71 5.33
C VAL A 8 14.45 -7.04 3.84
N GLY A 9 13.59 -7.98 3.46
CA GLY A 9 13.31 -8.33 2.07
C GLY A 9 12.14 -7.50 1.53
N ILE A 10 12.32 -6.88 0.37
CA ILE A 10 11.29 -6.08 -0.30
C ILE A 10 10.92 -6.76 -1.62
N ILE A 11 9.69 -7.21 -1.75
CA ILE A 11 9.16 -7.82 -2.98
C ILE A 11 8.35 -6.76 -3.72
N GLY A 12 8.89 -6.26 -4.82
CA GLY A 12 8.43 -5.10 -5.58
C GLY A 12 9.19 -3.81 -5.21
N LEU A 13 10.07 -3.35 -6.12
CA LEU A 13 10.95 -2.20 -5.93
C LEU A 13 10.40 -0.91 -6.59
N GLY A 14 9.07 -0.73 -6.53
CA GLY A 14 8.41 0.49 -6.99
C GLY A 14 8.48 1.65 -5.98
N LEU A 15 7.57 2.62 -6.12
CA LEU A 15 7.48 3.79 -5.23
C LEU A 15 7.47 3.40 -3.74
N ILE A 16 6.56 2.52 -3.32
CA ILE A 16 6.38 2.18 -1.90
C ILE A 16 7.52 1.31 -1.40
N GLY A 17 7.79 0.17 -2.06
CA GLY A 17 8.84 -0.75 -1.64
C GLY A 17 10.23 -0.13 -1.65
N GLY A 18 10.57 0.62 -2.71
CA GLY A 18 11.84 1.33 -2.81
C GLY A 18 12.00 2.43 -1.74
N SER A 19 10.95 3.22 -1.50
CA SER A 19 10.98 4.25 -0.44
C SER A 19 11.12 3.64 0.96
N MET A 20 10.44 2.50 1.22
CA MET A 20 10.62 1.77 2.49
C MET A 20 12.04 1.28 2.66
N ALA A 21 12.62 0.65 1.64
CA ALA A 21 14.00 0.16 1.67
C ALA A 21 14.99 1.27 2.02
N LEU A 22 14.89 2.42 1.31
CA LEU A 22 15.75 3.59 1.55
C LEU A 22 15.64 4.10 2.99
N ASP A 23 14.41 4.30 3.49
CA ASP A 23 14.20 4.88 4.81
C ASP A 23 14.55 3.91 5.94
N LEU A 24 14.21 2.62 5.83
CA LEU A 24 14.54 1.62 6.85
C LEU A 24 16.05 1.45 7.02
N LYS A 25 16.80 1.49 5.92
CA LYS A 25 18.26 1.48 5.95
C LYS A 25 18.83 2.77 6.53
N ARG A 26 18.41 3.93 5.99
CA ARG A 26 18.90 5.24 6.42
C ARG A 26 18.66 5.52 7.90
N ARG A 27 17.51 5.08 8.43
CA ARG A 27 17.11 5.28 9.81
C ARG A 27 17.56 4.18 10.76
N GLY A 28 18.34 3.20 10.28
CA GLY A 28 19.04 2.20 11.09
C GLY A 28 18.18 1.02 11.56
N PHE A 29 16.98 0.83 11.05
CA PHE A 29 16.14 -0.34 11.33
C PHE A 29 16.65 -1.58 10.58
N ALA A 30 16.95 -1.44 9.29
CA ALA A 30 17.53 -2.50 8.48
C ALA A 30 19.06 -2.45 8.52
N GLY A 31 19.69 -3.59 8.80
CA GLY A 31 21.13 -3.80 8.64
C GLY A 31 21.51 -4.20 7.23
N CYS A 32 20.57 -4.90 6.56
CA CYS A 32 20.67 -5.31 5.17
C CYS A 32 19.29 -5.22 4.52
N THR A 33 19.23 -4.77 3.27
CA THR A 33 18.01 -4.73 2.46
C THR A 33 18.18 -5.59 1.21
N LEU A 34 17.26 -6.55 1.03
CA LEU A 34 17.19 -7.42 -0.14
C LEU A 34 16.01 -7.01 -0.99
N GLY A 35 16.17 -6.96 -2.30
CA GLY A 35 15.09 -6.63 -3.23
C GLY A 35 14.78 -7.75 -4.19
N VAL A 36 13.50 -7.94 -4.47
CA VAL A 36 13.01 -8.80 -5.56
C VAL A 36 12.21 -7.95 -6.52
N GLU A 37 12.57 -7.98 -7.80
CA GLU A 37 11.85 -7.26 -8.84
C GLU A 37 11.80 -8.16 -10.09
N GLN A 38 10.59 -8.33 -10.63
CA GLN A 38 10.35 -9.21 -11.76
C GLN A 38 10.74 -8.56 -13.09
N ASP A 39 10.51 -7.26 -13.23
CA ASP A 39 10.90 -6.51 -14.42
C ASP A 39 12.40 -6.23 -14.37
N SER A 40 13.13 -6.72 -15.39
CA SER A 40 14.58 -6.61 -15.45
C SER A 40 15.08 -5.16 -15.57
N VAL A 41 14.30 -4.29 -16.21
CA VAL A 41 14.64 -2.85 -16.35
C VAL A 41 14.45 -2.15 -15.01
N ALA A 42 13.36 -2.43 -14.32
CA ALA A 42 13.12 -1.91 -12.98
C ALA A 42 14.14 -2.44 -11.96
N ALA A 43 14.55 -3.72 -12.06
CA ALA A 43 15.59 -4.32 -11.22
C ALA A 43 16.94 -3.63 -11.40
N GLU A 44 17.34 -3.37 -12.64
CA GLU A 44 18.59 -2.65 -12.93
C GLU A 44 18.53 -1.18 -12.50
N ALA A 45 17.38 -0.52 -12.70
CA ALA A 45 17.14 0.82 -12.18
C ALA A 45 17.28 0.87 -10.66
N ALA A 46 16.65 -0.07 -9.93
CA ALA A 46 16.73 -0.16 -8.48
C ALA A 46 18.16 -0.34 -7.96
N LYS A 47 18.99 -1.14 -8.65
CA LYS A 47 20.42 -1.28 -8.35
C LYS A 47 21.17 0.03 -8.60
N THR A 48 20.94 0.66 -9.76
CA THR A 48 21.62 1.91 -10.15
C THR A 48 21.34 3.03 -9.17
N ILE A 49 20.10 3.15 -8.69
CA ILE A 49 19.67 4.16 -7.70
C ILE A 49 20.16 3.79 -6.28
N GLY A 50 20.47 2.51 -6.03
CA GLY A 50 20.86 2.02 -4.71
C GLY A 50 19.66 1.91 -3.75
N LEU A 51 18.49 1.49 -4.24
CA LEU A 51 17.30 1.33 -3.41
C LEU A 51 17.47 0.25 -2.34
N VAL A 52 18.15 -0.83 -2.69
CA VAL A 52 18.46 -1.97 -1.81
C VAL A 52 19.94 -2.31 -1.87
N ASP A 53 20.45 -3.08 -0.89
CA ASP A 53 21.84 -3.54 -0.89
C ASP A 53 22.07 -4.60 -1.96
N GLU A 54 21.12 -5.52 -2.14
CA GLU A 54 21.20 -6.60 -3.12
C GLU A 54 19.84 -6.80 -3.79
N VAL A 55 19.83 -7.03 -5.11
CA VAL A 55 18.68 -7.59 -5.81
C VAL A 55 18.93 -9.09 -5.97
N VAL A 56 18.03 -9.90 -5.46
CA VAL A 56 18.19 -11.35 -5.31
C VAL A 56 16.98 -12.11 -5.88
N PRO A 57 17.12 -13.41 -6.20
CA PRO A 57 15.99 -14.27 -6.50
C PRO A 57 14.97 -14.34 -5.35
N TYR A 58 13.72 -14.66 -5.68
CA TYR A 58 12.59 -14.67 -4.73
C TYR A 58 12.84 -15.61 -3.53
N GLU A 59 13.26 -16.85 -3.79
CA GLU A 59 13.53 -17.87 -2.78
C GLU A 59 14.68 -17.47 -1.86
N ASP A 60 15.71 -16.83 -2.42
CA ASP A 60 16.84 -16.31 -1.64
C ASP A 60 16.39 -15.19 -0.70
N CYS A 61 15.52 -14.29 -1.17
CA CYS A 61 14.95 -13.24 -0.36
C CYS A 61 14.16 -13.83 0.83
N ILE A 62 13.26 -14.78 0.57
CA ILE A 62 12.47 -15.46 1.63
C ILE A 62 13.38 -16.15 2.64
N SER A 63 14.43 -16.83 2.17
CA SER A 63 15.32 -17.59 3.06
C SER A 63 16.17 -16.69 3.94
N ARG A 64 16.63 -15.53 3.45
CA ARG A 64 17.60 -14.65 4.11
C ARG A 64 16.95 -13.53 4.95
N ALA A 65 15.74 -13.08 4.59
CA ALA A 65 15.08 -11.98 5.29
C ALA A 65 14.49 -12.41 6.64
N ASP A 66 14.54 -11.53 7.64
CA ASP A 66 13.79 -11.61 8.90
C ASP A 66 12.38 -11.08 8.73
N ILE A 67 12.24 -10.01 7.95
CA ILE A 67 10.97 -9.34 7.64
C ILE A 67 10.85 -9.24 6.12
N LEU A 68 9.71 -9.69 5.58
CA LEU A 68 9.37 -9.57 4.17
C LEU A 68 8.28 -8.52 3.98
N VAL A 69 8.50 -7.58 3.09
CA VAL A 69 7.55 -6.53 2.69
C VAL A 69 7.06 -6.84 1.28
N VAL A 70 5.78 -7.13 1.15
CA VAL A 70 5.12 -7.39 -0.14
C VAL A 70 4.55 -6.09 -0.67
N ALA A 71 5.26 -5.47 -1.63
CA ALA A 71 4.97 -4.17 -2.22
C ALA A 71 4.67 -4.25 -3.73
N VAL A 72 3.93 -5.27 -4.11
CA VAL A 72 3.47 -5.53 -5.49
C VAL A 72 1.98 -5.14 -5.64
N PRO A 73 1.43 -5.09 -6.87
CA PRO A 73 0.00 -4.87 -7.07
C PRO A 73 -0.86 -5.85 -6.26
N VAL A 74 -2.00 -5.36 -5.75
CA VAL A 74 -2.85 -6.10 -4.81
C VAL A 74 -3.30 -7.48 -5.33
N SER A 75 -3.49 -7.64 -6.64
CA SER A 75 -3.83 -8.91 -7.27
C SER A 75 -2.71 -9.96 -7.20
N ALA A 76 -1.47 -9.52 -7.21
CA ALA A 76 -0.31 -10.38 -7.04
C ALA A 76 -0.08 -10.70 -5.54
N ALA A 77 -0.23 -9.70 -4.66
CA ALA A 77 -0.02 -9.84 -3.23
C ALA A 77 -0.93 -10.91 -2.59
N VAL A 78 -2.20 -11.00 -3.04
CA VAL A 78 -3.17 -12.03 -2.58
C VAL A 78 -2.66 -13.46 -2.82
N LYS A 79 -1.78 -13.66 -3.81
CA LYS A 79 -1.15 -14.96 -4.12
C LYS A 79 0.21 -15.13 -3.43
N ILE A 80 1.00 -14.06 -3.42
CA ILE A 80 2.39 -14.08 -2.92
C ILE A 80 2.43 -14.23 -1.39
N VAL A 81 1.52 -13.60 -0.64
CA VAL A 81 1.56 -13.71 0.83
C VAL A 81 1.27 -15.14 1.31
N PRO A 82 0.24 -15.86 0.83
CA PRO A 82 0.09 -17.28 1.17
C PRO A 82 1.30 -18.13 0.76
N ASP A 83 1.87 -17.93 -0.42
CA ASP A 83 3.06 -18.64 -0.89
C ASP A 83 4.27 -18.43 0.03
N ILE A 84 4.51 -17.21 0.51
CA ILE A 84 5.56 -16.94 1.51
C ILE A 84 5.29 -17.70 2.82
N LEU A 85 4.04 -17.74 3.26
CA LEU A 85 3.66 -18.47 4.48
C LEU A 85 3.84 -19.99 4.32
N ASP A 86 3.60 -20.55 3.11
CA ASP A 86 3.91 -21.93 2.78
C ASP A 86 5.42 -22.20 2.87
N HIS A 87 6.27 -21.32 2.36
CA HIS A 87 7.72 -21.43 2.51
C HIS A 87 8.16 -21.41 4.00
N PHE A 88 7.51 -20.60 4.83
CA PHE A 88 7.77 -20.60 6.28
C PHE A 88 7.38 -21.93 6.93
N GLN A 89 6.30 -22.59 6.47
CA GLN A 89 5.87 -23.88 6.94
C GLN A 89 6.87 -24.99 6.56
N GLN A 90 7.27 -25.05 5.29
CA GLN A 90 8.23 -26.05 4.77
C GLN A 90 9.60 -25.91 5.41
N GLY A 91 10.08 -24.68 5.65
CA GLY A 91 11.34 -24.42 6.32
C GLY A 91 11.39 -25.00 7.74
N LEU A 92 10.27 -25.01 8.46
CA LEU A 92 10.18 -25.60 9.79
C LEU A 92 10.11 -27.13 9.77
N GLU A 93 9.40 -27.71 8.82
CA GLU A 93 9.28 -29.16 8.66
C GLU A 93 10.61 -29.80 8.25
N GLY A 94 11.41 -29.13 7.43
CA GLY A 94 12.77 -29.55 7.07
C GLY A 94 13.74 -29.55 8.25
N PHE A 95 13.49 -28.74 9.30
CA PHE A 95 14.30 -28.73 10.52
C PHE A 95 13.91 -29.80 11.54
N SER A 96 12.68 -30.29 11.52
CA SER A 96 12.21 -31.31 12.47
C SER A 96 12.80 -32.73 12.20
N GLY A 97 13.41 -32.94 11.02
CA GLY A 97 14.07 -34.21 10.64
C GLY A 97 15.57 -34.27 10.94
N ALA A 98 16.23 -33.19 11.32
CA ALA A 98 17.65 -33.18 11.66
C ALA A 98 17.82 -33.31 13.17
N SER A 99 18.40 -34.45 13.59
CA SER A 99 18.66 -34.82 14.97
C SER A 99 19.23 -33.68 15.82
N ALA A 100 18.73 -33.60 17.05
CA ALA A 100 19.27 -32.78 18.12
C ALA A 100 20.77 -33.06 18.32
N PHE A 101 21.63 -32.20 17.82
CA PHE A 101 23.02 -32.19 18.17
C PHE A 101 23.55 -30.80 18.46
N SER A 102 24.00 -30.65 19.70
CA SER A 102 25.05 -29.72 20.19
C SER A 102 24.68 -28.24 20.27
N PHE A 103 24.42 -27.83 21.48
CA PHE A 103 24.54 -26.43 21.94
C PHE A 103 25.98 -25.96 21.77
N ALA A 104 26.28 -25.20 20.76
CA ALA A 104 27.38 -24.27 20.70
C ALA A 104 26.78 -22.87 20.53
N GLU A 105 27.18 -21.94 21.39
CA GLU A 105 26.76 -20.55 21.44
C GLU A 105 27.29 -19.74 20.24
N GLU A 106 26.88 -20.07 19.02
CA GLU A 106 26.98 -19.18 17.88
C GLU A 106 25.59 -18.75 17.50
N LYS A 107 25.34 -17.42 17.50
CA LYS A 107 24.11 -16.85 16.92
C LYS A 107 23.90 -17.49 15.54
N PRO A 108 22.75 -18.13 15.28
CA PRO A 108 22.52 -18.72 13.96
C PRO A 108 22.68 -17.62 12.91
N SER A 109 23.52 -17.87 11.92
CA SER A 109 23.77 -16.97 10.79
C SER A 109 22.54 -16.76 9.88
N ARG A 110 21.40 -17.40 10.20
CA ARG A 110 20.12 -17.32 9.50
C ARG A 110 18.97 -17.17 10.48
N PRO A 111 17.94 -16.36 10.16
CA PRO A 111 16.76 -16.23 11.00
C PRO A 111 16.05 -17.58 11.14
N CYS A 112 15.52 -17.83 12.34
CA CYS A 112 14.69 -19.00 12.57
C CYS A 112 13.36 -18.83 11.82
N TRP A 113 12.93 -19.82 11.05
CA TRP A 113 11.70 -19.77 10.27
C TRP A 113 10.45 -19.43 11.10
N GLY A 114 10.48 -19.78 12.40
CA GLY A 114 9.38 -19.46 13.34
C GLY A 114 9.26 -17.99 13.72
N ASP A 115 10.32 -17.20 13.53
CA ASP A 115 10.37 -15.79 13.91
C ASP A 115 10.24 -14.83 12.72
N LYS A 116 10.21 -15.35 11.48
CA LYS A 116 10.03 -14.53 10.28
C LYS A 116 8.68 -13.88 10.24
N ILE A 117 8.62 -12.66 9.72
CA ILE A 117 7.40 -11.88 9.59
C ILE A 117 7.21 -11.49 8.12
N VAL A 118 6.00 -11.60 7.63
CA VAL A 118 5.61 -11.02 6.35
C VAL A 118 4.58 -9.92 6.56
N ILE A 119 4.74 -8.79 5.86
CA ILE A 119 3.75 -7.72 5.77
C ILE A 119 3.39 -7.46 4.32
N ASP A 120 2.18 -6.98 4.09
CA ASP A 120 1.81 -6.34 2.83
C ASP A 120 1.66 -4.83 3.02
N VAL A 121 1.72 -4.08 1.93
CA VAL A 121 1.47 -2.64 1.90
C VAL A 121 0.34 -2.27 0.94
N CYS A 122 -0.56 -3.20 0.70
CA CYS A 122 -1.61 -3.10 -0.30
C CYS A 122 -2.71 -2.10 0.08
N SER A 123 -3.33 -1.53 -0.96
CA SER A 123 -4.41 -0.54 -0.82
C SER A 123 -5.79 -1.13 -0.53
N THR A 124 -5.95 -2.46 -0.61
CA THR A 124 -7.15 -3.22 -0.22
C THR A 124 -6.76 -4.32 0.75
N LYS A 125 -7.64 -4.65 1.71
CA LYS A 125 -7.31 -5.56 2.81
C LYS A 125 -8.18 -6.82 2.87
N SER A 126 -9.48 -6.72 2.53
CA SER A 126 -10.41 -7.84 2.72
C SER A 126 -9.96 -9.10 2.00
N GLN A 127 -9.57 -9.02 0.73
CA GLN A 127 -9.18 -10.21 -0.03
C GLN A 127 -7.89 -10.87 0.47
N ILE A 128 -6.86 -10.08 0.81
CA ILE A 128 -5.59 -10.64 1.29
C ILE A 128 -5.72 -11.24 2.70
N CYS A 129 -6.51 -10.61 3.58
CA CYS A 129 -6.82 -11.17 4.90
C CYS A 129 -7.63 -12.45 4.77
N HIS A 130 -8.63 -12.50 3.87
CA HIS A 130 -9.41 -13.70 3.61
C HIS A 130 -8.56 -14.83 3.04
N ALA A 131 -7.66 -14.56 2.09
CA ALA A 131 -6.77 -15.55 1.50
C ALA A 131 -5.83 -16.21 2.51
N THR A 132 -5.57 -15.55 3.63
CA THR A 132 -4.61 -16.03 4.64
C THR A 132 -5.28 -16.50 5.94
N GLN A 133 -6.59 -16.28 6.14
CA GLN A 133 -7.27 -16.42 7.44
C GLN A 133 -7.14 -17.80 8.09
N TYR A 134 -7.10 -18.87 7.31
CA TYR A 134 -6.98 -20.25 7.79
C TYR A 134 -5.59 -20.85 7.59
N HIS A 135 -4.63 -20.04 7.17
CA HIS A 135 -3.29 -20.53 6.93
C HIS A 135 -2.61 -20.91 8.26
N PRO A 136 -1.93 -22.09 8.38
CA PRO A 136 -1.26 -22.52 9.62
C PRO A 136 -0.25 -21.50 10.16
N ARG A 137 0.32 -20.66 9.28
CA ARG A 137 1.28 -19.59 9.60
C ARG A 137 0.67 -18.19 9.59
N ARG A 138 -0.67 -18.07 9.65
CA ARG A 138 -1.37 -16.77 9.67
C ARG A 138 -0.80 -15.80 10.71
N ALA A 139 -0.41 -16.30 11.86
CA ALA A 139 0.17 -15.50 12.93
C ALA A 139 1.48 -14.76 12.56
N GLN A 140 2.18 -15.19 11.50
CA GLN A 140 3.39 -14.54 10.99
C GLN A 140 3.11 -13.44 9.95
N PHE A 141 1.86 -13.26 9.53
CA PHE A 141 1.44 -12.21 8.63
C PHE A 141 0.83 -11.04 9.39
N VAL A 142 1.35 -9.84 9.20
CA VAL A 142 0.78 -8.58 9.71
C VAL A 142 0.31 -7.75 8.52
N SER A 143 -1.00 -7.68 8.31
CA SER A 143 -1.58 -6.94 7.19
C SER A 143 -1.55 -5.44 7.47
N THR A 144 -0.92 -4.67 6.57
CA THR A 144 -0.74 -3.24 6.74
C THR A 144 -1.09 -2.43 5.48
N HIS A 145 -1.36 -1.13 5.66
CA HIS A 145 -1.50 -0.19 4.57
C HIS A 145 -0.92 1.17 4.98
N PRO A 146 0.32 1.49 4.56
CA PRO A 146 0.86 2.84 4.72
C PRO A 146 0.12 3.80 3.78
N MET A 147 -0.62 4.76 4.36
CA MET A 147 -1.42 5.75 3.63
C MET A 147 -0.51 6.83 3.03
N ALA A 148 0.35 6.42 2.11
CA ALA A 148 1.32 7.27 1.44
C ALA A 148 1.41 6.89 -0.04
N GLY A 149 1.72 7.87 -0.90
CA GLY A 149 1.86 7.65 -2.33
C GLY A 149 1.85 8.96 -3.11
N THR A 150 2.22 8.86 -4.37
CA THR A 150 2.14 9.93 -5.37
C THR A 150 1.52 9.37 -6.64
N GLU A 151 1.32 10.21 -7.65
CA GLU A 151 0.87 9.80 -8.98
C GLU A 151 1.93 9.09 -9.81
N TYR A 152 3.17 9.03 -9.32
CA TYR A 152 4.30 8.39 -10.00
C TYR A 152 4.45 6.93 -9.56
N SER A 153 5.06 6.11 -10.42
CA SER A 153 5.28 4.69 -10.21
C SER A 153 6.69 4.25 -10.65
N GLY A 154 7.06 3.02 -10.30
CA GLY A 154 8.35 2.43 -10.62
C GLY A 154 9.47 2.85 -9.66
N PRO A 155 10.70 2.32 -9.85
CA PRO A 155 11.83 2.54 -8.94
C PRO A 155 12.29 4.01 -8.90
N TRP A 156 12.18 4.74 -10.02
CA TRP A 156 12.55 6.16 -10.10
C TRP A 156 11.65 7.09 -9.30
N ALA A 157 10.47 6.61 -8.90
CA ALA A 157 9.55 7.36 -8.05
C ALA A 157 9.88 7.21 -6.56
N ALA A 158 10.71 6.23 -6.18
CA ALA A 158 11.11 6.00 -4.80
C ALA A 158 11.85 7.20 -4.23
N GLN A 159 11.45 7.63 -3.02
CA GLN A 159 12.01 8.80 -2.38
C GLN A 159 12.07 8.64 -0.86
N PRO A 160 13.09 9.20 -0.21
CA PRO A 160 13.16 9.23 1.24
C PRO A 160 12.11 10.18 1.84
N GLY A 161 11.60 9.84 3.03
CA GLY A 161 10.62 10.66 3.75
C GLY A 161 9.19 10.59 3.24
N LEU A 162 8.89 9.67 2.29
CA LEU A 162 7.53 9.49 1.73
C LEU A 162 6.48 9.26 2.83
N PHE A 163 6.86 8.60 3.90
CA PHE A 163 5.97 8.13 4.98
C PHE A 163 5.84 9.11 6.14
N ASP A 164 6.67 10.15 6.21
CA ASP A 164 6.76 11.03 7.38
C ASP A 164 5.41 11.69 7.72
N GLY A 165 4.98 11.51 8.97
CA GLY A 165 3.73 12.06 9.52
C GLY A 165 2.45 11.39 8.98
N ARG A 166 2.58 10.34 8.17
CA ARG A 166 1.42 9.62 7.59
C ARG A 166 0.87 8.56 8.55
N VAL A 167 -0.30 8.05 8.19
CA VAL A 167 -0.97 6.96 8.93
C VAL A 167 -0.58 5.63 8.28
N CYS A 168 -0.32 4.61 9.11
CA CYS A 168 -0.29 3.23 8.69
C CYS A 168 -1.45 2.46 9.31
N ILE A 169 -2.26 1.81 8.50
CA ILE A 169 -3.36 0.97 8.97
C ILE A 169 -2.84 -0.44 9.21
N PHE A 170 -3.24 -1.01 10.36
CA PHE A 170 -3.05 -2.41 10.73
C PHE A 170 -4.42 -3.09 10.65
N ALA A 171 -4.58 -4.00 9.69
CA ALA A 171 -5.84 -4.69 9.46
C ALA A 171 -5.83 -6.08 10.09
N ASN A 172 -6.90 -6.44 10.84
CA ASN A 172 -7.03 -7.73 11.51
C ASN A 172 -5.76 -8.13 12.29
N SER A 173 -5.16 -7.19 13.02
CA SER A 173 -3.91 -7.42 13.75
C SER A 173 -4.04 -8.43 14.90
N GLU A 174 -5.27 -8.66 15.36
CA GLU A 174 -5.62 -9.69 16.36
C GLU A 174 -5.34 -11.12 15.88
N ASP A 175 -5.34 -11.36 14.56
CA ASP A 175 -5.00 -12.65 13.96
C ASP A 175 -3.47 -12.89 13.88
N SER A 176 -2.68 -11.89 14.19
CA SER A 176 -1.21 -11.93 14.08
C SER A 176 -0.56 -12.16 15.44
N ASN A 177 0.66 -12.72 15.44
CA ASN A 177 1.43 -12.85 16.68
C ASN A 177 1.70 -11.46 17.29
N PRO A 178 1.39 -11.23 18.58
CA PRO A 178 1.61 -9.92 19.21
C PRO A 178 3.06 -9.42 19.14
N LYS A 179 4.06 -10.32 19.14
CA LYS A 179 5.46 -9.93 18.95
C LYS A 179 5.73 -9.45 17.52
N ALA A 180 5.12 -10.10 16.52
CA ALA A 180 5.21 -9.66 15.13
C ALA A 180 4.58 -8.28 14.95
N VAL A 181 3.36 -8.07 15.48
CA VAL A 181 2.69 -6.77 15.45
C VAL A 181 3.59 -5.69 16.06
N LYS A 182 4.13 -5.93 17.26
CA LYS A 182 5.03 -4.98 17.94
C LYS A 182 6.30 -4.67 17.15
N THR A 183 6.88 -5.67 16.47
CA THR A 183 8.05 -5.45 15.59
C THR A 183 7.68 -4.57 14.40
N ILE A 184 6.50 -4.78 13.81
CA ILE A 184 6.04 -3.97 12.67
C ILE A 184 5.60 -2.57 13.10
N GLU A 185 5.06 -2.40 14.31
CA GLU A 185 4.86 -1.07 14.92
C GLU A 185 6.18 -0.29 15.03
N GLN A 186 7.26 -0.95 15.45
CA GLN A 186 8.58 -0.35 15.51
C GLN A 186 9.11 0.04 14.13
N LEU A 187 8.91 -0.84 13.11
CA LEU A 187 9.24 -0.53 11.72
C LEU A 187 8.55 0.74 11.24
N TYR A 188 7.23 0.84 11.41
CA TYR A 188 6.47 2.02 11.02
C TYR A 188 6.76 3.24 11.91
N GLY A 189 7.09 3.02 13.17
CA GLY A 189 7.58 4.07 14.08
C GLY A 189 8.87 4.72 13.57
N VAL A 190 9.82 3.91 13.07
CA VAL A 190 11.04 4.39 12.42
C VAL A 190 10.74 5.16 11.14
N LEU A 191 9.70 4.78 10.39
CA LEU A 191 9.21 5.52 9.23
C LEU A 191 8.42 6.78 9.60
N ASN A 192 8.32 7.12 10.91
CA ASN A 192 7.57 8.25 11.45
C ASN A 192 6.09 8.23 11.06
N MET A 193 5.49 7.03 11.07
CA MET A 193 4.08 6.81 10.81
C MET A 193 3.30 6.57 12.10
N ARG A 194 2.02 6.97 12.11
CA ARG A 194 1.11 6.73 13.21
C ARG A 194 0.24 5.49 12.93
N PRO A 195 0.24 4.46 13.78
CA PRO A 195 -0.60 3.28 13.58
C PRO A 195 -2.08 3.60 13.83
N VAL A 196 -2.95 2.97 13.05
CA VAL A 196 -4.41 2.94 13.22
C VAL A 196 -4.87 1.50 13.00
N TYR A 197 -5.68 0.98 13.92
CA TYR A 197 -6.15 -0.41 13.90
C TYR A 197 -7.61 -0.47 13.48
N MET A 198 -7.94 -1.39 12.59
CA MET A 198 -9.32 -1.68 12.19
C MET A 198 -9.40 -3.07 11.55
N ASN A 199 -10.60 -3.60 11.36
CA ASN A 199 -10.73 -4.81 10.56
C ASN A 199 -10.61 -4.51 9.05
N ALA A 200 -10.33 -5.56 8.27
CA ALA A 200 -10.07 -5.44 6.84
C ALA A 200 -11.28 -4.89 6.06
N ASP A 201 -12.50 -5.28 6.43
CA ASP A 201 -13.72 -4.83 5.73
C ASP A 201 -13.99 -3.35 6.01
N GLN A 202 -13.83 -2.90 7.26
CA GLN A 202 -13.92 -1.47 7.59
C GLN A 202 -12.88 -0.65 6.84
N HIS A 203 -11.65 -1.17 6.72
CA HIS A 203 -10.61 -0.54 5.93
C HIS A 203 -11.08 -0.30 4.49
N ASP A 204 -11.58 -1.35 3.83
CA ASP A 204 -11.96 -1.30 2.42
C ASP A 204 -13.18 -0.38 2.19
N VAL A 205 -14.13 -0.33 3.14
CA VAL A 205 -15.20 0.68 3.14
C VAL A 205 -14.61 2.09 3.26
N HIS A 206 -13.74 2.33 4.24
CA HIS A 206 -13.21 3.68 4.48
C HIS A 206 -12.35 4.18 3.31
N THR A 207 -11.51 3.31 2.73
CA THR A 207 -10.68 3.69 1.57
C THR A 207 -11.50 3.95 0.33
N ALA A 208 -12.66 3.30 0.15
CA ALA A 208 -13.60 3.62 -0.94
C ALA A 208 -14.03 5.09 -0.87
N TYR A 209 -14.34 5.61 0.34
CA TYR A 209 -14.80 7.00 0.54
C TYR A 209 -13.69 8.05 0.51
N VAL A 210 -12.47 7.75 1.00
CA VAL A 210 -11.43 8.79 1.13
C VAL A 210 -10.37 8.75 0.03
N SER A 211 -10.32 7.65 -0.75
CA SER A 211 -9.29 7.44 -1.77
C SER A 211 -9.88 7.03 -3.11
N HIS A 212 -10.63 5.90 -3.17
CA HIS A 212 -10.99 5.32 -4.45
C HIS A 212 -11.95 6.21 -5.24
N ILE A 213 -12.97 6.78 -4.59
CA ILE A 213 -13.88 7.72 -5.26
C ILE A 213 -13.15 8.97 -5.76
N SER A 214 -12.14 9.45 -5.03
CA SER A 214 -11.35 10.63 -5.45
C SER A 214 -10.60 10.38 -6.75
N HIS A 215 -10.08 9.16 -6.97
CA HIS A 215 -9.43 8.80 -8.23
C HIS A 215 -10.46 8.64 -9.36
N ILE A 216 -11.58 7.96 -9.11
CA ILE A 216 -12.63 7.78 -10.10
C ILE A 216 -13.18 9.13 -10.59
N THR A 217 -13.45 10.05 -9.65
CA THR A 217 -13.95 11.38 -10.01
C THR A 217 -12.91 12.21 -10.77
N SER A 218 -11.63 12.05 -10.42
CA SER A 218 -10.52 12.67 -11.15
C SER A 218 -10.41 12.11 -12.59
N PHE A 219 -10.52 10.79 -12.76
CA PHE A 219 -10.55 10.16 -14.09
C PHE A 219 -11.76 10.62 -14.90
N ALA A 220 -12.96 10.61 -14.30
CA ALA A 220 -14.18 11.01 -14.99
C ALA A 220 -14.13 12.48 -15.43
N LEU A 221 -13.63 13.38 -14.55
CA LEU A 221 -13.47 14.80 -14.90
C LEU A 221 -12.46 14.98 -16.03
N ALA A 222 -11.33 14.29 -15.99
CA ALA A 222 -10.32 14.33 -17.04
C ALA A 222 -10.90 13.87 -18.40
N LEU A 223 -11.61 12.75 -18.42
CA LEU A 223 -12.28 12.24 -19.62
C LEU A 223 -13.32 13.23 -20.17
N THR A 224 -14.12 13.85 -19.29
CA THR A 224 -15.13 14.85 -19.68
C THR A 224 -14.50 16.03 -20.44
N VAL A 225 -13.37 16.54 -19.92
CA VAL A 225 -12.68 17.68 -20.55
C VAL A 225 -11.95 17.27 -21.83
N LEU A 226 -11.30 16.09 -21.83
CA LEU A 226 -10.64 15.54 -23.01
C LEU A 226 -11.60 15.31 -24.18
N ASP A 227 -12.83 14.86 -23.90
CA ASP A 227 -13.82 14.68 -24.94
C ASP A 227 -14.26 16.04 -25.55
N LYS A 228 -14.38 17.07 -24.73
CA LYS A 228 -14.77 18.40 -25.22
C LYS A 228 -13.65 19.10 -26.01
N GLU A 229 -12.38 18.90 -25.59
CA GLU A 229 -11.21 19.48 -26.29
C GLU A 229 -11.05 18.98 -27.72
N LYS A 230 -11.60 17.83 -28.08
CA LYS A 230 -11.63 17.32 -29.45
C LYS A 230 -12.44 18.24 -30.39
N ASP A 231 -13.50 18.84 -29.88
CA ASP A 231 -14.44 19.68 -30.62
C ASP A 231 -14.09 21.16 -30.50
N GLU A 232 -13.60 21.59 -29.37
CA GLU A 232 -13.29 22.99 -29.04
C GLU A 232 -11.85 23.11 -28.54
N LYS A 233 -10.94 23.48 -29.46
CA LYS A 233 -9.53 23.72 -29.10
C LYS A 233 -9.40 24.89 -28.13
N HIS A 234 -8.35 24.88 -27.33
CA HIS A 234 -7.97 25.89 -26.32
C HIS A 234 -8.69 25.79 -24.97
N ILE A 235 -9.44 24.71 -24.66
CA ILE A 235 -9.98 24.51 -23.32
C ILE A 235 -8.83 24.41 -22.28
N PHE A 236 -7.75 23.71 -22.62
CA PHE A 236 -6.60 23.57 -21.75
C PHE A 236 -5.78 24.86 -21.58
N ASP A 237 -5.89 25.82 -22.50
CA ASP A 237 -5.25 27.14 -22.34
C ASP A 237 -5.84 27.92 -21.14
N LEU A 238 -7.08 27.57 -20.75
CA LEU A 238 -7.76 28.13 -19.59
C LEU A 238 -7.58 27.32 -18.31
N ALA A 239 -6.87 26.17 -18.38
CA ALA A 239 -6.67 25.30 -17.26
C ALA A 239 -5.77 25.97 -16.19
N SER A 240 -6.37 26.28 -15.05
CA SER A 240 -5.68 26.89 -13.90
C SER A 240 -5.28 25.87 -12.85
N GLY A 241 -4.63 26.31 -11.78
CA GLY A 241 -4.20 25.47 -10.64
C GLY A 241 -5.36 24.69 -10.01
N GLY A 242 -6.58 25.22 -10.00
CA GLY A 242 -7.77 24.51 -9.49
C GLY A 242 -8.07 23.25 -10.31
N PHE A 243 -8.14 23.36 -11.64
CA PHE A 243 -8.34 22.20 -12.50
C PHE A 243 -7.17 21.20 -12.38
N SER A 244 -5.92 21.67 -12.48
CA SER A 244 -4.73 20.83 -12.38
C SER A 244 -4.68 20.04 -11.07
N SER A 245 -5.04 20.65 -9.94
CA SER A 245 -5.07 19.95 -8.65
C SER A 245 -6.17 18.89 -8.58
N THR A 246 -7.34 19.15 -9.17
CA THR A 246 -8.49 18.23 -9.17
C THR A 246 -8.25 17.01 -10.06
N VAL A 247 -7.61 17.18 -11.23
CA VAL A 247 -7.32 16.08 -12.16
C VAL A 247 -5.94 15.44 -11.91
N ARG A 248 -5.20 15.85 -10.90
CA ARG A 248 -3.85 15.33 -10.61
C ARG A 248 -3.84 13.81 -10.48
N LEU A 249 -4.85 13.24 -9.80
CA LEU A 249 -4.97 11.81 -9.58
C LEU A 249 -5.25 11.02 -10.87
N ALA A 250 -5.75 11.67 -11.93
CA ALA A 250 -5.97 11.03 -13.23
C ALA A 250 -4.67 10.62 -13.95
N LYS A 251 -3.50 11.06 -13.45
CA LYS A 251 -2.18 10.63 -13.94
C LYS A 251 -1.71 9.30 -13.37
N SER A 252 -2.47 8.70 -12.44
CA SER A 252 -2.11 7.44 -11.78
C SER A 252 -2.15 6.25 -12.74
N SER A 253 -1.28 5.25 -12.50
CA SER A 253 -1.14 4.05 -13.34
C SER A 253 -2.40 3.18 -13.33
N ALA A 254 -2.83 2.75 -14.51
CA ALA A 254 -3.93 1.79 -14.67
C ALA A 254 -3.61 0.42 -14.06
N ASP A 255 -2.36 -0.05 -14.16
CA ASP A 255 -1.93 -1.35 -13.62
C ASP A 255 -2.06 -1.41 -12.09
N MET A 256 -1.94 -0.26 -11.42
CA MET A 256 -2.16 -0.15 -9.98
C MET A 256 -3.67 -0.04 -9.67
N TRP A 257 -4.41 0.78 -10.41
CA TRP A 257 -5.78 1.12 -10.05
C TRP A 257 -6.84 0.09 -10.48
N VAL A 258 -6.65 -0.59 -11.62
CA VAL A 258 -7.59 -1.64 -12.07
C VAL A 258 -7.73 -2.73 -11.00
N PRO A 259 -6.66 -3.33 -10.45
CA PRO A 259 -6.79 -4.31 -9.37
C PRO A 259 -7.46 -3.77 -8.10
N ILE A 260 -7.18 -2.52 -7.70
CA ILE A 260 -7.79 -1.89 -6.53
C ILE A 260 -9.30 -1.74 -6.73
N LEU A 261 -9.71 -1.17 -7.86
CA LEU A 261 -11.12 -0.94 -8.16
C LEU A 261 -11.91 -2.23 -8.30
N THR A 262 -11.30 -3.29 -8.85
CA THR A 262 -11.96 -4.60 -9.00
C THR A 262 -12.02 -5.37 -7.69
N GLN A 263 -11.02 -5.28 -6.83
CA GLN A 263 -11.04 -5.99 -5.53
C GLN A 263 -12.01 -5.36 -4.53
N ASN A 264 -12.18 -4.04 -4.57
CA ASN A 264 -13.08 -3.32 -3.66
C ASN A 264 -14.40 -2.89 -4.34
N HIS A 265 -14.84 -3.63 -5.37
CA HIS A 265 -15.89 -3.17 -6.29
C HIS A 265 -17.22 -2.87 -5.59
N ASP A 266 -17.68 -3.70 -4.63
CA ASP A 266 -18.96 -3.50 -3.95
C ASP A 266 -19.01 -2.17 -3.18
N ASN A 267 -17.96 -1.90 -2.39
CA ASN A 267 -17.84 -0.66 -1.65
C ASN A 267 -17.71 0.54 -2.58
N ILE A 268 -16.99 0.37 -3.70
CA ILE A 268 -16.84 1.42 -4.71
C ILE A 268 -18.15 1.71 -5.42
N LEU A 269 -18.92 0.71 -5.81
CA LEU A 269 -20.24 0.90 -6.39
C LEU A 269 -21.15 1.69 -5.45
N HIS A 270 -21.18 1.32 -4.17
CA HIS A 270 -21.98 2.03 -3.19
C HIS A 270 -21.60 3.51 -3.02
N VAL A 271 -20.31 3.83 -2.95
CA VAL A 271 -19.88 5.23 -2.87
C VAL A 271 -20.10 5.98 -4.18
N MET A 272 -19.95 5.32 -5.33
CA MET A 272 -20.24 5.91 -6.64
C MET A 272 -21.72 6.29 -6.78
N ASP A 273 -22.65 5.41 -6.41
CA ASP A 273 -24.09 5.69 -6.44
C ASP A 273 -24.42 6.89 -5.54
N THR A 274 -23.83 6.96 -4.35
CA THR A 274 -23.97 8.11 -3.46
C THR A 274 -23.45 9.39 -4.12
N TYR A 275 -22.27 9.34 -4.75
CA TYR A 275 -21.67 10.48 -5.43
C TYR A 275 -22.49 10.94 -6.64
N ILE A 276 -22.97 10.01 -7.45
CA ILE A 276 -23.85 10.28 -8.60
C ILE A 276 -25.13 11.00 -8.13
N GLY A 277 -25.74 10.53 -7.03
CA GLY A 277 -26.90 11.20 -6.44
C GLY A 277 -26.62 12.65 -6.00
N LYS A 278 -25.43 12.93 -5.43
CA LYS A 278 -25.03 14.30 -5.10
C LYS A 278 -24.79 15.15 -6.35
N MET A 279 -24.18 14.59 -7.38
CA MET A 279 -24.01 15.27 -8.69
C MET A 279 -25.35 15.58 -9.36
N GLN A 280 -26.30 14.64 -9.29
CA GLN A 280 -27.65 14.84 -9.82
C GLN A 280 -28.36 16.00 -9.09
N ALA A 281 -28.26 16.09 -7.76
CA ALA A 281 -28.83 17.19 -6.99
C ALA A 281 -28.28 18.57 -7.40
N PHE A 282 -26.97 18.66 -7.66
CA PHE A 282 -26.36 19.89 -8.22
C PHE A 282 -26.87 20.18 -9.63
N ARG A 283 -26.91 19.16 -10.50
CA ARG A 283 -27.38 19.30 -11.87
C ARG A 283 -28.82 19.85 -11.93
N ASP A 284 -29.72 19.28 -11.11
CA ASP A 284 -31.14 19.66 -11.09
C ASP A 284 -31.29 21.10 -10.58
N ALA A 285 -30.61 21.45 -9.48
CA ALA A 285 -30.63 22.82 -8.98
C ALA A 285 -30.10 23.87 -10.02
N VAL A 286 -29.08 23.50 -10.79
CA VAL A 286 -28.57 24.34 -11.90
C VAL A 286 -29.58 24.42 -13.05
N ALA A 287 -30.22 23.31 -13.41
CA ALA A 287 -31.22 23.26 -14.50
C ALA A 287 -32.43 24.11 -14.16
N ASP A 288 -32.84 24.13 -12.91
CA ASP A 288 -34.02 24.88 -12.42
C ASP A 288 -33.68 26.34 -12.04
N TYR A 289 -32.43 26.78 -12.22
CA TYR A 289 -31.93 28.10 -11.78
C TYR A 289 -32.15 28.37 -10.27
N ASP A 290 -32.23 27.30 -9.45
CA ASP A 290 -32.47 27.38 -8.02
C ASP A 290 -31.20 27.78 -7.27
N GLY A 291 -30.95 29.07 -7.19
CA GLY A 291 -29.79 29.63 -6.52
C GLY A 291 -29.77 29.37 -4.98
N GLU A 292 -30.97 29.22 -4.36
CA GLU A 292 -31.05 28.89 -2.93
C GLU A 292 -30.61 27.43 -2.67
N ARG A 293 -31.10 26.53 -3.47
CA ARG A 293 -30.72 25.12 -3.38
C ARG A 293 -29.25 24.90 -3.66
N ILE A 294 -28.67 25.58 -4.63
CA ILE A 294 -27.23 25.57 -4.90
C ILE A 294 -26.44 26.04 -3.66
N ARG A 295 -26.89 27.14 -3.04
CA ARG A 295 -26.26 27.68 -1.82
C ARG A 295 -26.27 26.67 -0.67
N GLU A 296 -27.42 26.04 -0.43
CA GLU A 296 -27.55 25.01 0.62
C GLU A 296 -26.55 23.85 0.41
N LEU A 297 -26.49 23.30 -0.82
CA LEU A 297 -25.57 22.20 -1.14
C LEU A 297 -24.11 22.60 -0.90
N ILE A 298 -23.72 23.82 -1.30
CA ILE A 298 -22.36 24.32 -1.07
C ILE A 298 -22.09 24.50 0.44
N GLN A 299 -23.04 25.03 1.19
CA GLN A 299 -22.89 25.23 2.64
C GLN A 299 -22.80 23.89 3.38
N GLU A 300 -23.58 22.88 2.96
CA GLU A 300 -23.47 21.52 3.49
C GLU A 300 -22.06 20.94 3.24
N ALA A 301 -21.56 21.06 2.00
CA ALA A 301 -20.21 20.60 1.64
C ALA A 301 -19.11 21.34 2.42
N ASN A 302 -19.29 22.62 2.70
CA ASN A 302 -18.33 23.44 3.46
C ASN A 302 -18.10 22.94 4.90
N ARG A 303 -18.94 22.07 5.43
CA ARG A 303 -18.74 21.44 6.75
C ARG A 303 -17.43 20.67 6.83
N ILE A 304 -16.88 20.23 5.68
CA ILE A 304 -15.58 19.54 5.57
C ILE A 304 -14.43 20.37 6.15
N LYS A 305 -14.52 21.71 6.11
CA LYS A 305 -13.52 22.63 6.66
C LYS A 305 -13.28 22.46 8.17
N LYS A 306 -14.23 21.85 8.88
CA LYS A 306 -14.10 21.56 10.32
C LYS A 306 -13.37 20.24 10.60
N ILE A 307 -13.19 19.40 9.59
CA ILE A 307 -12.69 18.03 9.69
C ILE A 307 -11.27 17.95 9.13
N ILE A 308 -11.05 18.52 7.96
CA ILE A 308 -9.75 18.51 7.27
C ILE A 308 -9.09 19.89 7.45
N ARG A 309 -7.86 19.90 7.96
CA ARG A 309 -7.01 21.08 8.12
C ARG A 309 -6.01 21.20 6.99
#